data_a1262b4533174a0551f3c42315d294ce
#
_entry.id   a1262b4533174a0551f3c42315d294ce
#
_cell.length_a   1.000
_cell.length_b   1.000
_cell.length_c   1.000
_cell.angle_alpha   90.00
_cell.angle_beta   90.00
_cell.angle_gamma   90.00
#
_symmetry.space_group_name_H-M   'P 1'
#
loop_
_entity.id
_entity.type
_entity.pdbx_description
1 polymer ?
#
loop_
_entity_poly.entity_id
_entity_poly.type
_entity_poly.pdbx_seq_one_letter_code
_entity_poly.pdbx_strand_id
1 'polypeptide(L)'
;LIKSIYKNNFIIMKKNIIFIFIIFFLFLSEETISQNNRDIDKYGFIQLKTDSMNVPFYVDGIFVGKSPIIKPIPVLPGFHLVSYLPPELTKKYVEEDLSDAYKKVYVSPKDTLEVFLFYEHYIVETKTLDRQYFVKRVTAISLIMMAVF
;
A
#
# COMPACT_ATOMS: atom_id res chain seq x y z
N LEU A 1 -62.70 2.39 -42.71
CA LEU A 1 -61.45 2.86 -43.34
C LEU A 1 -60.65 3.76 -42.41
N ILE A 2 -61.22 4.74 -41.74
CA ILE A 2 -60.55 5.71 -40.87
C ILE A 2 -59.87 5.07 -39.63
N LYS A 3 -60.50 4.11 -38.95
CA LYS A 3 -59.95 3.35 -37.78
C LYS A 3 -58.70 2.56 -38.10
N SER A 4 -58.56 2.05 -39.32
CA SER A 4 -57.39 1.28 -39.76
C SER A 4 -56.15 2.14 -39.95
N ILE A 5 -56.32 3.35 -40.44
CA ILE A 5 -55.25 4.31 -40.68
C ILE A 5 -54.67 4.81 -39.34
N TYR A 6 -55.49 5.10 -38.33
CA TYR A 6 -55.01 5.51 -37.01
C TYR A 6 -54.25 4.39 -36.26
N LYS A 7 -54.70 3.14 -36.44
CA LYS A 7 -54.03 1.98 -35.83
C LYS A 7 -52.61 1.77 -36.42
N ASN A 8 -52.45 1.93 -37.72
CA ASN A 8 -51.15 1.78 -38.37
C ASN A 8 -50.19 2.91 -37.99
N ASN A 9 -50.65 4.15 -37.93
CA ASN A 9 -49.79 5.29 -37.51
C ASN A 9 -49.36 5.17 -36.06
N PHE A 10 -50.19 4.66 -35.17
CA PHE A 10 -49.83 4.40 -33.78
C PHE A 10 -48.77 3.30 -33.61
N ILE A 11 -48.82 2.27 -34.43
CA ILE A 11 -47.82 1.18 -34.44
C ILE A 11 -46.47 1.69 -34.97
N ILE A 12 -46.48 2.52 -36.01
CA ILE A 12 -45.26 3.14 -36.56
C ILE A 12 -44.63 4.11 -35.57
N MET A 13 -45.43 4.92 -34.88
CA MET A 13 -44.91 5.82 -33.83
C MET A 13 -44.26 5.05 -32.68
N LYS A 14 -44.86 3.98 -32.21
CA LYS A 14 -44.24 3.14 -31.14
C LYS A 14 -42.93 2.51 -31.61
N LYS A 15 -42.80 2.04 -32.83
CA LYS A 15 -41.60 1.49 -33.40
C LYS A 15 -40.45 2.54 -33.44
N ASN A 16 -40.77 3.74 -33.88
CA ASN A 16 -39.77 4.83 -33.93
C ASN A 16 -39.31 5.28 -32.54
N ILE A 17 -40.21 5.32 -31.56
CA ILE A 17 -39.86 5.66 -30.16
C ILE A 17 -38.93 4.60 -29.56
N ILE A 18 -39.21 3.30 -29.80
CA ILE A 18 -38.36 2.22 -29.33
C ILE A 18 -36.98 2.29 -29.99
N PHE A 19 -36.92 2.57 -31.29
CA PHE A 19 -35.64 2.71 -32.02
C PHE A 19 -34.78 3.89 -31.52
N ILE A 20 -35.39 5.03 -31.22
CA ILE A 20 -34.73 6.19 -30.61
C ILE A 20 -34.20 5.83 -29.21
N PHE A 21 -34.99 5.09 -28.42
CA PHE A 21 -34.56 4.65 -27.09
C PHE A 21 -33.37 3.69 -27.13
N ILE A 22 -33.32 2.80 -28.10
CA ILE A 22 -32.20 1.86 -28.32
C ILE A 22 -30.92 2.63 -28.73
N ILE A 23 -31.05 3.59 -29.64
CA ILE A 23 -29.91 4.45 -30.04
C ILE A 23 -29.41 5.27 -28.85
N PHE A 24 -30.29 5.86 -28.05
CA PHE A 24 -29.92 6.60 -26.87
C PHE A 24 -29.19 5.73 -25.82
N PHE A 25 -29.65 4.47 -25.63
CA PHE A 25 -28.99 3.53 -24.73
C PHE A 25 -27.61 3.07 -25.22
N LEU A 26 -27.41 2.96 -26.54
CA LEU A 26 -26.11 2.64 -27.14
C LEU A 26 -25.09 3.80 -26.96
N PHE A 27 -25.54 5.06 -26.97
CA PHE A 27 -24.68 6.22 -26.70
C PHE A 27 -24.28 6.35 -25.21
N LEU A 28 -25.06 5.78 -24.27
CA LEU A 28 -24.73 5.79 -22.85
C LEU A 28 -23.70 4.72 -22.44
N SER A 29 -23.39 3.76 -23.30
CA SER A 29 -22.52 2.62 -22.96
C SER A 29 -21.03 2.85 -23.20
N GLU A 30 -20.61 3.98 -23.76
CA GLU A 30 -19.20 4.18 -24.15
C GLU A 30 -18.29 4.79 -23.08
N GLU A 31 -18.80 5.22 -21.90
CA GLU A 31 -17.95 5.93 -20.94
C GLU A 31 -17.28 5.07 -19.85
N THR A 32 -17.56 3.77 -19.77
CA THR A 32 -17.10 2.95 -18.62
C THR A 32 -15.74 2.28 -18.80
N ILE A 33 -15.15 2.28 -20.00
CA ILE A 33 -13.89 1.54 -20.27
C ILE A 33 -12.63 2.43 -20.15
N SER A 34 -12.76 3.75 -20.22
CA SER A 34 -11.60 4.66 -20.28
C SER A 34 -11.02 5.09 -18.92
N GLN A 35 -11.70 4.85 -17.79
CA GLN A 35 -11.23 5.32 -16.49
C GLN A 35 -10.13 4.45 -15.87
N ASN A 36 -10.06 3.16 -16.20
CA ASN A 36 -9.14 2.25 -15.54
C ASN A 36 -7.66 2.39 -15.96
N ASN A 37 -7.38 2.97 -17.12
CA ASN A 37 -5.99 3.15 -17.60
C ASN A 37 -5.34 4.48 -17.16
N ARG A 38 -6.14 5.50 -16.81
CA ARG A 38 -5.59 6.80 -16.40
C ARG A 38 -5.10 6.83 -14.95
N ASP A 39 -5.61 5.94 -14.10
CA ASP A 39 -5.23 5.91 -12.69
C ASP A 39 -3.90 5.17 -12.49
N ILE A 40 -3.57 4.18 -13.31
CA ILE A 40 -2.28 3.46 -13.25
C ILE A 40 -1.10 4.41 -13.51
N ASP A 41 -1.29 5.41 -14.35
CA ASP A 41 -0.28 6.41 -14.68
C ASP A 41 0.07 7.36 -13.53
N LYS A 42 -0.73 7.39 -12.47
CA LYS A 42 -0.52 8.21 -11.27
C LYS A 42 0.25 7.50 -10.17
N TYR A 43 0.34 6.17 -10.20
CA TYR A 43 1.01 5.38 -9.17
C TYR A 43 2.47 5.12 -9.51
N GLY A 44 3.28 5.05 -8.49
CA GLY A 44 4.56 4.36 -8.50
C GLY A 44 4.42 2.99 -7.85
N PHE A 45 5.48 2.20 -7.87
CA PHE A 45 5.47 0.84 -7.33
C PHE A 45 6.69 0.62 -6.44
N ILE A 46 6.50 -0.14 -5.36
CA ILE A 46 7.59 -0.60 -4.49
C ILE A 46 7.67 -2.12 -4.58
N GLN A 47 8.83 -2.63 -4.99
CA GLN A 47 9.16 -4.05 -4.92
C GLN A 47 9.98 -4.30 -3.65
N LEU A 48 9.40 -5.00 -2.68
CA LEU A 48 10.05 -5.29 -1.40
C LEU A 48 10.80 -6.62 -1.46
N LYS A 49 12.05 -6.60 -0.99
CA LYS A 49 12.91 -7.76 -0.87
C LYS A 49 13.60 -7.79 0.49
N THR A 50 13.92 -8.98 0.97
CA THR A 50 14.68 -9.22 2.20
C THR A 50 15.46 -10.54 2.10
N ASP A 51 16.43 -10.73 2.96
CA ASP A 51 17.25 -11.92 3.12
C ASP A 51 16.53 -13.08 3.84
N SER A 52 15.36 -12.83 4.44
CA SER A 52 14.66 -13.82 5.25
C SER A 52 13.23 -14.06 4.77
N MET A 53 12.71 -15.27 5.05
CA MET A 53 11.34 -15.65 4.71
C MET A 53 10.35 -15.33 5.83
N ASN A 54 9.08 -15.17 5.43
CA ASN A 54 7.94 -14.94 6.34
C ASN A 54 8.06 -13.67 7.20
N VAL A 55 8.85 -12.71 6.76
CA VAL A 55 9.07 -11.42 7.42
C VAL A 55 7.94 -10.46 7.04
N PRO A 56 7.27 -9.82 8.02
CA PRO A 56 6.23 -8.85 7.74
C PRO A 56 6.81 -7.56 7.18
N PHE A 57 6.11 -6.97 6.21
CA PHE A 57 6.44 -5.66 5.66
C PHE A 57 5.31 -4.66 5.90
N TYR A 58 5.70 -3.44 6.19
CA TYR A 58 4.82 -2.29 6.34
C TYR A 58 5.27 -1.16 5.43
N VAL A 59 4.34 -0.51 4.77
CA VAL A 59 4.56 0.72 4.00
C VAL A 59 3.69 1.81 4.63
N ASP A 60 4.30 2.89 5.07
CA ASP A 60 3.64 3.99 5.81
C ASP A 60 2.82 3.51 7.02
N GLY A 61 3.30 2.45 7.67
CA GLY A 61 2.63 1.83 8.81
C GLY A 61 1.50 0.86 8.45
N ILE A 62 1.18 0.69 7.18
CA ILE A 62 0.15 -0.26 6.70
C ILE A 62 0.82 -1.61 6.39
N PHE A 63 0.28 -2.69 6.95
CA PHE A 63 0.75 -4.04 6.64
C PHE A 63 0.44 -4.40 5.18
N VAL A 64 1.48 -4.73 4.41
CA VAL A 64 1.36 -5.03 2.97
C VAL A 64 1.56 -6.51 2.63
N GLY A 65 2.11 -7.29 3.56
CA GLY A 65 2.30 -8.73 3.39
C GLY A 65 3.54 -9.26 4.09
N LYS A 66 3.87 -10.52 3.79
CA LYS A 66 5.08 -11.19 4.30
C LYS A 66 5.96 -11.62 3.14
N SER A 67 7.30 -11.62 3.35
CA SER A 67 8.25 -12.10 2.35
C SER A 67 8.06 -13.60 2.03
N PRO A 68 8.24 -14.02 0.75
CA PRO A 68 8.55 -13.21 -0.42
C PRO A 68 7.32 -12.51 -1.02
N ILE A 69 7.39 -11.21 -1.29
CA ILE A 69 6.35 -10.45 -1.99
C ILE A 69 6.68 -10.41 -3.48
N ILE A 70 5.90 -11.14 -4.29
CA ILE A 70 6.14 -11.28 -5.72
C ILE A 70 5.65 -10.07 -6.50
N LYS A 71 4.50 -9.51 -6.10
CA LYS A 71 3.87 -8.39 -6.82
C LYS A 71 4.33 -7.05 -6.26
N PRO A 72 4.73 -6.10 -7.11
CA PRO A 72 5.01 -4.74 -6.67
C PRO A 72 3.78 -4.10 -6.01
N ILE A 73 4.01 -3.30 -4.99
CA ILE A 73 2.98 -2.63 -4.20
C ILE A 73 2.74 -1.25 -4.81
N PRO A 74 1.51 -0.94 -5.27
CA PRO A 74 1.21 0.38 -5.78
C PRO A 74 1.16 1.41 -4.65
N VAL A 75 1.83 2.54 -4.84
CA VAL A 75 1.87 3.66 -3.91
C VAL A 75 1.70 4.98 -4.66
N LEU A 76 1.25 6.02 -3.99
CA LEU A 76 1.25 7.36 -4.57
C LEU A 76 2.71 7.86 -4.73
N PRO A 77 3.02 8.71 -5.73
CA PRO A 77 4.34 9.31 -5.82
C PRO A 77 4.68 10.14 -4.61
N GLY A 78 5.91 9.98 -4.09
CA GLY A 78 6.35 10.72 -2.91
C GLY A 78 7.29 9.92 -2.01
N PHE A 79 7.45 10.40 -0.78
CA PHE A 79 8.23 9.71 0.22
C PHE A 79 7.39 8.69 0.96
N HIS A 80 7.93 7.47 1.07
CA HIS A 80 7.33 6.36 1.79
C HIS A 80 8.29 5.78 2.82
N LEU A 81 7.74 5.35 3.94
CA LEU A 81 8.49 4.66 4.98
C LEU A 81 8.21 3.15 4.87
N VAL A 82 9.25 2.40 4.51
CA VAL A 82 9.20 0.94 4.48
C VAL A 82 9.83 0.39 5.76
N SER A 83 9.15 -0.54 6.44
CA SER A 83 9.65 -1.11 7.69
C SER A 83 9.23 -2.57 7.88
N TYR A 84 9.91 -3.25 8.82
CA TYR A 84 9.51 -4.55 9.35
C TYR A 84 8.55 -4.44 10.54
N LEU A 85 8.41 -3.24 11.09
CA LEU A 85 7.76 -2.99 12.37
C LEU A 85 6.40 -2.35 12.17
N PRO A 86 5.41 -2.75 12.98
CA PRO A 86 4.15 -2.02 13.06
C PRO A 86 4.38 -0.58 13.54
N PRO A 87 3.47 0.36 13.23
CA PRO A 87 3.67 1.79 13.46
C PRO A 87 3.91 2.18 14.92
N GLU A 88 3.36 1.42 15.88
CA GLU A 88 3.55 1.67 17.31
C GLU A 88 5.01 1.44 17.74
N LEU A 89 5.67 0.44 17.15
CA LEU A 89 7.06 0.12 17.44
C LEU A 89 8.02 0.96 16.61
N THR A 90 7.66 1.34 15.38
CA THR A 90 8.51 2.11 14.47
C THR A 90 8.95 3.44 15.11
N LYS A 91 8.06 4.13 15.82
CA LYS A 91 8.40 5.39 16.51
C LYS A 91 9.53 5.21 17.53
N LYS A 92 9.44 4.16 18.36
CA LYS A 92 10.45 3.86 19.37
C LYS A 92 11.82 3.55 18.76
N TYR A 93 11.83 2.77 17.68
CA TYR A 93 13.09 2.38 17.03
C TYR A 93 13.70 3.50 16.17
N VAL A 94 12.89 4.41 15.65
CA VAL A 94 13.40 5.65 15.00
C VAL A 94 14.10 6.55 16.01
N GLU A 95 13.57 6.65 17.24
CA GLU A 95 14.20 7.42 18.33
C GLU A 95 15.53 6.79 18.78
N GLU A 96 15.68 5.47 18.65
CA GLU A 96 16.89 4.71 19.04
C GLU A 96 17.90 4.53 17.89
N ASP A 97 17.68 5.19 16.74
CA ASP A 97 18.56 5.21 15.53
C ASP A 97 18.84 3.81 14.95
N LEU A 98 17.87 2.91 15.03
CA LEU A 98 17.92 1.59 14.41
C LEU A 98 17.64 1.70 12.90
N SER A 99 18.67 2.06 12.14
CA SER A 99 18.58 2.36 10.70
C SER A 99 18.13 1.16 9.83
N ASP A 100 18.35 -0.07 10.29
CA ASP A 100 18.07 -1.28 9.51
C ASP A 100 16.61 -1.77 9.64
N ALA A 101 15.88 -1.25 10.65
CA ALA A 101 14.47 -1.60 10.85
C ALA A 101 13.52 -0.90 9.87
N TYR A 102 13.96 0.19 9.27
CA TYR A 102 13.14 0.99 8.35
C TYR A 102 14.00 1.68 7.29
N LYS A 103 13.37 2.02 6.17
CA LYS A 103 13.99 2.79 5.09
C LYS A 103 13.02 3.80 4.53
N LYS A 104 13.42 5.07 4.49
CA LYS A 104 12.67 6.12 3.83
C LYS A 104 13.09 6.17 2.36
N VAL A 105 12.13 6.01 1.45
CA VAL A 105 12.37 5.95 0.02
C VAL A 105 11.47 6.94 -0.72
N TYR A 106 11.94 7.44 -1.85
CA TYR A 106 11.15 8.29 -2.74
C TYR A 106 10.74 7.49 -3.97
N VAL A 107 9.46 7.47 -4.28
CA VAL A 107 8.89 6.76 -5.43
C VAL A 107 8.40 7.76 -6.45
N SER A 108 8.89 7.63 -7.70
CA SER A 108 8.45 8.44 -8.82
C SER A 108 7.18 7.84 -9.46
N PRO A 109 6.33 8.66 -10.10
CA PRO A 109 5.19 8.14 -10.84
C PRO A 109 5.65 7.22 -11.98
N LYS A 110 4.91 6.14 -12.23
CA LYS A 110 5.18 5.10 -13.25
C LYS A 110 6.48 4.32 -13.07
N ASP A 111 7.20 4.54 -11.99
CA ASP A 111 8.47 3.86 -11.70
C ASP A 111 8.27 2.72 -10.69
N THR A 112 9.15 1.72 -10.76
CA THR A 112 9.18 0.62 -9.79
C THR A 112 10.50 0.67 -9.03
N LEU A 113 10.42 1.05 -7.77
CA LEU A 113 11.58 1.10 -6.88
C LEU A 113 11.75 -0.23 -6.17
N GLU A 114 12.91 -0.85 -6.34
CA GLU A 114 13.30 -2.02 -5.56
C GLU A 114 13.89 -1.59 -4.22
N VAL A 115 13.32 -2.08 -3.13
CA VAL A 115 13.77 -1.79 -1.76
C VAL A 115 14.19 -3.10 -1.10
N PHE A 116 15.47 -3.19 -0.79
CA PHE A 116 16.02 -4.31 -0.03
C PHE A 116 16.26 -3.90 1.42
N LEU A 117 15.74 -4.70 2.36
CA LEU A 117 15.92 -4.54 3.79
C LEU A 117 16.58 -5.80 4.36
N PHE A 118 17.60 -5.66 5.20
CA PHE A 118 18.35 -6.77 5.82
C PHE A 118 17.72 -7.15 7.17
N TYR A 119 16.94 -8.21 7.16
CA TYR A 119 16.24 -8.65 8.38
C TYR A 119 17.19 -9.32 9.39
N GLU A 120 18.15 -10.11 8.94
CA GLU A 120 19.12 -10.73 9.82
C GLU A 120 19.96 -9.69 10.58
N HIS A 121 20.38 -8.61 9.90
CA HIS A 121 21.12 -7.53 10.52
C HIS A 121 20.28 -6.81 11.58
N TYR A 122 19.02 -6.53 11.28
CA TYR A 122 18.06 -5.97 12.23
C TYR A 122 17.90 -6.84 13.50
N ILE A 123 17.82 -8.18 13.35
CA ILE A 123 17.71 -9.10 14.50
C ILE A 123 18.97 -9.05 15.39
N VAL A 124 20.16 -8.97 14.78
CA VAL A 124 21.41 -8.85 15.54
C VAL A 124 21.47 -7.53 16.30
N GLU A 125 21.05 -6.45 15.66
CA GLU A 125 21.06 -5.10 16.24
C GLU A 125 20.08 -5.01 17.41
N THR A 126 18.87 -5.54 17.30
CA THR A 126 17.90 -5.58 18.41
C THR A 126 18.39 -6.40 19.61
N LYS A 127 19.04 -7.53 19.38
CA LYS A 127 19.62 -8.35 20.48
C LYS A 127 20.76 -7.64 21.19
N THR A 128 21.57 -6.88 20.46
CA THR A 128 22.66 -6.07 21.07
C THR A 128 22.11 -4.94 21.92
N LEU A 129 21.05 -4.28 21.51
CA LEU A 129 20.36 -3.25 22.29
C LEU A 129 19.75 -3.82 23.56
N ASP A 130 19.00 -4.91 23.48
CA ASP A 130 18.42 -5.56 24.66
C ASP A 130 19.49 -5.92 25.69
N ARG A 131 20.64 -6.41 25.22
CA ARG A 131 21.79 -6.71 26.08
C ARG A 131 22.37 -5.43 26.73
N GLN A 132 22.48 -4.34 25.98
CA GLN A 132 22.95 -3.06 26.53
C GLN A 132 21.99 -2.51 27.59
N TYR A 133 20.68 -2.58 27.37
CA TYR A 133 19.68 -2.18 28.37
C TYR A 133 19.73 -3.03 29.63
N PHE A 134 19.90 -4.35 29.48
CA PHE A 134 20.09 -5.24 30.61
C PHE A 134 21.33 -4.85 31.44
N VAL A 135 22.47 -4.67 30.77
CA VAL A 135 23.71 -4.25 31.46
C VAL A 135 23.55 -2.91 32.17
N LYS A 136 22.97 -1.89 31.51
CA LYS A 136 22.69 -0.59 32.14
C LYS A 136 21.82 -0.71 33.38
N ARG A 137 20.76 -1.54 33.36
CA ARG A 137 19.89 -1.78 34.52
C ARG A 137 20.63 -2.46 35.67
N VAL A 138 21.40 -3.49 35.38
CA VAL A 138 22.18 -4.20 36.38
C VAL A 138 23.22 -3.28 37.05
N THR A 139 23.92 -2.48 36.24
CA THR A 139 24.91 -1.50 36.72
C THR A 139 24.26 -0.44 37.59
N ALA A 140 23.11 0.10 37.21
CA ALA A 140 22.38 1.08 38.00
C ALA A 140 21.94 0.52 39.37
N ILE A 141 21.41 -0.69 39.37
CA ILE A 141 21.00 -1.39 40.63
C ILE A 141 22.21 -1.61 41.52
N SER A 142 23.34 -2.07 40.96
CA SER A 142 24.59 -2.31 41.71
C SER A 142 25.12 -1.03 42.33
N LEU A 143 25.10 0.11 41.60
CA LEU A 143 25.52 1.42 42.15
C LEU A 143 24.61 1.90 43.27
N ILE A 144 23.31 1.71 43.16
CA ILE A 144 22.34 2.02 44.24
C ILE A 144 22.62 1.19 45.48
N MET A 145 22.86 -0.11 45.31
CA MET A 145 23.20 -1.01 46.44
C MET A 145 24.49 -0.58 47.14
N MET A 146 25.54 -0.20 46.39
CA MET A 146 26.80 0.32 46.94
C MET A 146 26.63 1.65 47.69
N ALA A 147 25.65 2.47 47.30
CA ALA A 147 25.43 3.76 47.97
C ALA A 147 24.61 3.63 49.26
N VAL A 148 23.91 2.51 49.47
CA VAL A 148 23.07 2.26 50.64
C VAL A 148 23.80 1.48 51.74
N PHE A 149 24.84 0.74 51.39
CA PHE A 149 25.68 -0.03 52.31
C PHE A 149 27.10 0.59 52.46
#